data_ebb86768b10b90386e7926c8523c5529
#
_entry.id   ebb86768b10b90386e7926c8523c5529
#
_cell.length_a   1.000
_cell.length_b   1.000
_cell.length_c   1.000
_cell.angle_alpha   90.00
_cell.angle_beta   90.00
_cell.angle_gamma   90.00
#
_symmetry.space_group_name_H-M   'P 1'
#
loop_
_entity.id
_entity.type
_entity.pdbx_description
1 polymer ?
#
loop_
_entity_poly.entity_id
_entity_poly.type
_entity_poly.pdbx_seq_one_letter_code
_entity_poly.pdbx_strand_id
1 'polypeptide(L)'
;MDLEWKIEKRERHYQRFVTSDHPDTRPGRGLGVHGLTAAFYASGDDWIPAFSVARNPDVLGRPQADRRFTFEHAPYSAVWRDAVMFWAEEHAIEDADRERLLTRTPEPALFSALRRRMNEEGNDIPTEALSSVYREQRDALAATRAPAQVLEAALMDDLNDWQRRHKKHRDSAA
;
A
#
# COMPACT_ATOMS: atom_id res chain seq x y z
N MET A 1 13.75 39.93 -18.55
CA MET A 1 12.47 39.82 -17.82
C MET A 1 11.69 38.54 -18.13
N ASP A 2 11.79 37.94 -19.32
CA ASP A 2 11.00 36.74 -19.65
C ASP A 2 11.52 35.40 -19.14
N LEU A 3 12.82 35.24 -18.96
CA LEU A 3 13.41 33.95 -18.60
C LEU A 3 13.29 33.67 -17.09
N GLU A 4 13.56 34.64 -16.26
CA GLU A 4 13.44 34.53 -14.79
C GLU A 4 11.99 34.25 -14.38
N TRP A 5 11.02 34.93 -14.99
CA TRP A 5 9.61 34.69 -14.74
C TRP A 5 9.16 33.27 -15.16
N LYS A 6 9.68 32.74 -16.27
CA LYS A 6 9.39 31.38 -16.72
C LYS A 6 9.98 30.33 -15.76
N ILE A 7 11.17 30.57 -15.24
CA ILE A 7 11.82 29.70 -14.25
C ILE A 7 11.00 29.68 -12.96
N GLU A 8 10.68 30.85 -12.39
CA GLU A 8 9.88 30.95 -11.18
C GLU A 8 8.48 30.34 -11.31
N LYS A 9 7.84 30.50 -12.49
CA LYS A 9 6.53 29.88 -12.75
C LYS A 9 6.62 28.37 -12.77
N ARG A 10 7.71 27.83 -13.39
CA ARG A 10 7.94 26.39 -13.48
C ARG A 10 8.25 25.79 -12.11
N GLU A 11 9.07 26.47 -11.32
CA GLU A 11 9.41 26.06 -9.96
C GLU A 11 8.19 26.09 -9.03
N ARG A 12 7.38 27.13 -9.06
CA ARG A 12 6.11 27.19 -8.32
C ARG A 12 5.13 26.10 -8.74
N HIS A 13 5.07 25.75 -10.02
CA HIS A 13 4.24 24.64 -10.50
C HIS A 13 4.76 23.31 -9.97
N TYR A 14 6.07 23.07 -10.03
CA TYR A 14 6.70 21.89 -9.51
C TYR A 14 6.45 21.73 -7.99
N GLN A 15 6.66 22.79 -7.22
CA GLN A 15 6.44 22.78 -5.77
C GLN A 15 4.98 22.43 -5.40
N ARG A 16 4.01 22.95 -6.13
CA ARG A 16 2.59 22.57 -5.95
C ARG A 16 2.34 21.09 -6.25
N PHE A 17 3.09 20.54 -7.19
CA PHE A 17 2.95 19.15 -7.60
C PHE A 17 3.50 18.17 -6.54
N VAL A 18 4.61 18.50 -5.92
CA VAL A 18 5.31 17.63 -4.96
C VAL A 18 4.97 17.90 -3.49
N THR A 19 4.16 18.93 -3.19
CA THR A 19 3.74 19.23 -1.82
C THR A 19 2.35 18.68 -1.50
N SER A 20 2.08 18.47 -0.20
CA SER A 20 0.82 17.91 0.30
C SER A 20 -0.36 18.89 0.36
N ASP A 21 -0.18 20.14 -0.03
CA ASP A 21 -1.17 21.20 0.18
C ASP A 21 -2.22 21.33 -0.93
N HIS A 22 -2.13 20.54 -2.00
CA HIS A 22 -3.11 20.59 -3.07
C HIS A 22 -4.41 19.87 -2.69
N PRO A 23 -5.61 20.37 -3.10
CA PRO A 23 -6.89 19.72 -2.82
C PRO A 23 -6.96 18.25 -3.23
N ASP A 24 -6.31 17.87 -4.32
CA ASP A 24 -6.27 16.49 -4.82
C ASP A 24 -5.37 15.56 -3.99
N THR A 25 -4.57 16.12 -3.08
CA THR A 25 -3.72 15.37 -2.15
C THR A 25 -4.35 15.17 -0.77
N ARG A 26 -5.63 15.56 -0.60
CA ARG A 26 -6.34 15.49 0.69
C ARG A 26 -6.42 14.07 1.24
N PRO A 27 -6.45 13.93 2.58
CA PRO A 27 -6.61 12.64 3.22
C PRO A 27 -7.79 11.85 2.67
N GLY A 28 -7.52 10.59 2.27
CA GLY A 28 -8.51 9.65 1.79
C GLY A 28 -8.38 9.21 0.34
N ARG A 29 -7.72 9.97 -0.52
CA ARG A 29 -7.28 9.54 -1.84
C ARG A 29 -5.85 9.97 -2.10
N GLY A 30 -5.47 11.14 -1.61
CA GLY A 30 -4.17 11.73 -1.81
C GLY A 30 -3.06 11.03 -1.04
N LEU A 31 -1.92 10.93 -1.66
CA LEU A 31 -0.70 10.29 -1.13
C LEU A 31 0.39 11.32 -0.83
N GLY A 32 -0.01 12.59 -0.65
CA GLY A 32 0.87 13.69 -0.31
C GLY A 32 1.56 14.34 -1.51
N VAL A 33 1.16 13.97 -2.74
CA VAL A 33 1.65 14.55 -3.99
C VAL A 33 0.51 14.62 -5.01
N HIS A 34 0.67 15.46 -6.03
CA HIS A 34 -0.28 15.55 -7.13
C HIS A 34 -0.02 14.44 -8.17
N GLY A 35 -1.08 13.92 -8.78
CA GLY A 35 -0.99 12.93 -9.85
C GLY A 35 -0.72 11.49 -9.42
N LEU A 36 -0.65 11.20 -8.12
CA LEU A 36 -0.57 9.85 -7.57
C LEU A 36 -1.64 9.69 -6.48
N THR A 37 -2.58 8.77 -6.67
CA THR A 37 -3.74 8.59 -5.79
C THR A 37 -4.02 7.11 -5.53
N ALA A 38 -4.71 6.81 -4.42
CA ALA A 38 -5.33 5.52 -4.19
C ALA A 38 -6.74 5.51 -4.76
N ALA A 39 -7.16 4.42 -5.41
CA ALA A 39 -8.47 4.32 -6.02
C ALA A 39 -9.01 2.89 -6.01
N PHE A 40 -10.35 2.78 -6.12
CA PHE A 40 -11.04 1.56 -6.49
C PHE A 40 -11.67 1.75 -7.86
N TYR A 41 -11.57 0.73 -8.69
CA TYR A 41 -12.14 0.70 -10.03
C TYR A 41 -13.18 -0.41 -10.14
N ALA A 42 -14.33 -0.10 -10.70
CA ALA A 42 -15.31 -1.10 -11.05
C ALA A 42 -14.84 -1.87 -12.29
N SER A 43 -14.90 -3.21 -12.23
CA SER A 43 -14.60 -4.11 -13.34
C SER A 43 -15.66 -5.22 -13.37
N GLY A 44 -16.71 -5.03 -14.17
CA GLY A 44 -17.91 -5.86 -14.09
C GLY A 44 -18.57 -5.75 -12.72
N ASP A 45 -18.74 -6.86 -12.02
CA ASP A 45 -19.27 -6.92 -10.66
C ASP A 45 -18.19 -6.78 -9.57
N ASP A 46 -16.91 -6.68 -9.97
CA ASP A 46 -15.77 -6.61 -9.05
C ASP A 46 -15.28 -5.18 -8.86
N TRP A 47 -14.67 -4.95 -7.69
CA TRP A 47 -13.96 -3.75 -7.36
C TRP A 47 -12.46 -4.02 -7.19
N ILE A 48 -11.64 -3.31 -7.96
CA ILE A 48 -10.19 -3.50 -8.00
C ILE A 48 -9.50 -2.31 -7.33
N PRO A 49 -8.78 -2.52 -6.21
CA PRO A 49 -7.93 -1.50 -5.61
C PRO A 49 -6.65 -1.31 -6.43
N ALA A 50 -6.21 -0.05 -6.55
CA ALA A 50 -4.97 0.28 -7.25
C ALA A 50 -4.39 1.61 -6.78
N PHE A 51 -3.11 1.81 -6.99
CA PHE A 51 -2.54 3.14 -7.12
C PHE A 51 -2.76 3.65 -8.55
N SER A 52 -3.23 4.87 -8.67
CA SER A 52 -3.49 5.52 -9.95
C SER A 52 -2.50 6.66 -10.17
N VAL A 53 -1.82 6.64 -11.31
CA VAL A 53 -0.92 7.70 -11.72
C VAL A 53 -1.51 8.45 -12.91
N ALA A 54 -1.78 9.74 -12.70
CA ALA A 54 -2.25 10.63 -13.76
C ALA A 54 -1.17 10.78 -14.84
N ARG A 55 -1.59 10.73 -16.10
CA ARG A 55 -0.70 10.99 -17.24
C ARG A 55 -0.39 12.47 -17.36
N ASN A 56 0.81 12.77 -17.85
CA ASN A 56 1.18 14.14 -18.16
C ASN A 56 0.47 14.55 -19.46
N PRO A 57 -0.45 15.53 -19.42
CA PRO A 57 -1.21 15.95 -20.60
C PRO A 57 -0.35 16.63 -21.68
N ASP A 58 0.83 17.13 -21.32
CA ASP A 58 1.74 17.85 -22.23
C ASP A 58 2.54 16.90 -23.14
N VAL A 59 2.45 15.59 -22.92
CA VAL A 59 3.13 14.59 -23.75
C VAL A 59 2.19 14.08 -24.84
N LEU A 60 2.38 14.60 -26.05
CA LEU A 60 1.61 14.20 -27.23
C LEU A 60 1.81 12.72 -27.60
N GLY A 61 0.72 12.06 -28.02
CA GLY A 61 0.75 10.69 -28.55
C GLY A 61 0.68 9.59 -27.50
N ARG A 62 0.50 9.90 -26.21
CA ARG A 62 0.26 8.93 -25.14
C ARG A 62 -1.24 8.79 -24.80
N PRO A 63 -1.68 7.63 -24.29
CA PRO A 63 -3.03 7.48 -23.78
C PRO A 63 -3.27 8.49 -22.63
N GLN A 64 -4.39 9.20 -22.67
CA GLN A 64 -4.72 10.19 -21.63
C GLN A 64 -5.25 9.55 -20.34
N ALA A 65 -5.62 8.26 -20.38
CA ALA A 65 -6.12 7.56 -19.21
C ALA A 65 -5.01 7.33 -18.19
N ASP A 66 -5.35 7.46 -16.93
CA ASP A 66 -4.46 7.17 -15.80
C ASP A 66 -3.91 5.75 -15.87
N ARG A 67 -2.65 5.57 -15.48
CA ARG A 67 -2.09 4.24 -15.32
C ARG A 67 -2.41 3.70 -13.93
N ARG A 68 -2.92 2.47 -13.91
CA ARG A 68 -3.34 1.77 -12.71
C ARG A 68 -2.32 0.70 -12.34
N PHE A 69 -1.97 0.65 -11.06
CA PHE A 69 -1.06 -0.34 -10.48
C PHE A 69 -1.85 -1.16 -9.46
N THR A 70 -2.25 -2.36 -9.88
CA THR A 70 -3.09 -3.29 -9.08
C THR A 70 -2.23 -4.21 -8.23
N PHE A 71 -2.84 -4.83 -7.21
CA PHE A 71 -2.14 -5.71 -6.26
C PHE A 71 -2.29 -7.21 -6.59
N GLU A 72 -2.75 -7.55 -7.80
CA GLU A 72 -3.04 -8.95 -8.16
C GLU A 72 -1.78 -9.81 -8.25
N HIS A 73 -0.70 -9.27 -8.81
CA HIS A 73 0.50 -10.02 -9.18
C HIS A 73 1.75 -9.66 -8.39
N ALA A 74 1.69 -8.66 -7.54
CA ALA A 74 2.83 -8.19 -6.76
C ALA A 74 2.42 -7.78 -5.33
N PRO A 75 3.34 -7.85 -4.36
CA PRO A 75 3.08 -7.40 -3.00
C PRO A 75 2.89 -5.88 -2.95
N TYR A 76 2.17 -5.41 -1.95
CA TYR A 76 1.80 -4.01 -1.76
C TYR A 76 2.97 -3.03 -1.87
N SER A 77 4.09 -3.35 -1.20
CA SER A 77 5.30 -2.52 -1.22
C SER A 77 5.95 -2.42 -2.60
N ALA A 78 5.92 -3.50 -3.40
CA ALA A 78 6.43 -3.50 -4.75
C ALA A 78 5.53 -2.68 -5.69
N VAL A 79 4.22 -2.81 -5.56
CA VAL A 79 3.25 -2.02 -6.34
C VAL A 79 3.39 -0.53 -6.04
N TRP A 80 3.59 -0.17 -4.77
CA TRP A 80 3.89 1.22 -4.39
C TRP A 80 5.14 1.75 -5.07
N ARG A 81 6.24 0.99 -5.02
CA ARG A 81 7.49 1.36 -5.68
C ARG A 81 7.30 1.60 -7.17
N ASP A 82 6.63 0.68 -7.86
CA ASP A 82 6.40 0.76 -9.30
C ASP A 82 5.54 1.99 -9.65
N ALA A 83 4.51 2.28 -8.85
CA ALA A 83 3.68 3.47 -9.02
C ALA A 83 4.48 4.77 -8.83
N VAL A 84 5.31 4.86 -7.78
CA VAL A 84 6.16 6.03 -7.52
C VAL A 84 7.22 6.21 -8.61
N MET A 85 7.87 5.14 -9.05
CA MET A 85 8.85 5.21 -10.13
C MET A 85 8.22 5.70 -11.43
N PHE A 86 7.05 5.17 -11.78
CA PHE A 86 6.32 5.62 -12.96
C PHE A 86 5.85 7.08 -12.84
N TRP A 87 5.35 7.48 -11.68
CA TRP A 87 4.95 8.87 -11.41
C TRP A 87 6.13 9.82 -11.56
N ALA A 88 7.30 9.45 -11.02
CA ALA A 88 8.49 10.27 -11.11
C ALA A 88 8.99 10.44 -12.54
N GLU A 89 8.96 9.38 -13.35
CA GLU A 89 9.31 9.42 -14.75
C GLU A 89 8.31 10.25 -15.59
N GLU A 90 7.00 10.00 -15.38
CA GLU A 90 5.93 10.65 -16.13
C GLU A 90 5.91 12.17 -15.92
N HIS A 91 6.22 12.63 -14.73
CA HIS A 91 6.14 14.04 -14.35
C HIS A 91 7.50 14.72 -14.15
N ALA A 92 8.59 14.07 -14.55
CA ALA A 92 9.96 14.56 -14.42
C ALA A 92 10.28 15.03 -12.98
N ILE A 93 9.96 14.18 -12.00
CA ILE A 93 10.18 14.44 -10.58
C ILE A 93 11.65 14.25 -10.23
N GLU A 94 12.17 15.15 -9.42
CA GLU A 94 13.54 15.08 -8.92
C GLU A 94 13.76 13.87 -8.00
N ASP A 95 14.98 13.35 -8.01
CA ASP A 95 15.37 12.17 -7.24
C ASP A 95 15.07 12.31 -5.73
N ALA A 96 15.28 13.47 -5.16
CA ALA A 96 15.04 13.73 -3.74
C ALA A 96 13.55 13.56 -3.37
N ASP A 97 12.64 14.06 -4.20
CA ASP A 97 11.20 13.93 -3.97
C ASP A 97 10.70 12.50 -4.24
N ARG A 98 11.26 11.83 -5.25
CA ARG A 98 11.01 10.41 -5.50
C ARG A 98 11.43 9.56 -4.31
N GLU A 99 12.65 9.71 -3.81
CA GLU A 99 13.17 8.96 -2.66
C GLU A 99 12.35 9.22 -1.39
N ARG A 100 11.90 10.45 -1.19
CA ARG A 100 11.01 10.79 -0.08
C ARG A 100 9.71 9.97 -0.10
N LEU A 101 9.11 9.73 -1.27
CA LEU A 101 7.93 8.89 -1.40
C LEU A 101 8.26 7.40 -1.25
N LEU A 102 9.37 6.94 -1.80
CA LEU A 102 9.79 5.54 -1.70
C LEU A 102 10.03 5.11 -0.24
N THR A 103 10.53 6.03 0.60
CA THR A 103 10.74 5.77 2.04
C THR A 103 9.46 5.86 2.89
N ARG A 104 8.35 6.33 2.33
CA ARG A 104 7.07 6.55 3.02
C ARG A 104 5.94 5.75 2.36
N THR A 105 6.10 4.44 2.32
CA THR A 105 5.03 3.55 1.85
C THR A 105 3.77 3.80 2.68
N PRO A 106 2.62 4.14 2.06
CA PRO A 106 1.38 4.34 2.79
C PRO A 106 0.90 3.03 3.43
N GLU A 107 0.25 3.13 4.58
CA GLU A 107 -0.32 1.97 5.23
C GLU A 107 -1.49 1.38 4.41
N PRO A 108 -1.64 0.05 4.31
CA PRO A 108 -2.76 -0.60 3.64
C PRO A 108 -4.13 -0.14 4.17
N ALA A 109 -4.20 0.31 5.42
CA ALA A 109 -5.40 0.89 6.05
C ALA A 109 -5.98 2.08 5.29
N LEU A 110 -5.17 2.76 4.46
CA LEU A 110 -5.63 3.79 3.53
C LEU A 110 -6.77 3.30 2.63
N PHE A 111 -6.64 2.09 2.09
CA PHE A 111 -7.67 1.49 1.23
C PHE A 111 -8.94 1.12 2.02
N SER A 112 -8.81 0.71 3.28
CA SER A 112 -9.98 0.47 4.14
C SER A 112 -10.74 1.76 4.42
N ALA A 113 -10.05 2.86 4.67
CA ALA A 113 -10.64 4.18 4.86
C ALA A 113 -11.29 4.71 3.57
N LEU A 114 -10.62 4.53 2.44
CA LEU A 114 -11.15 4.90 1.12
C LEU A 114 -12.42 4.13 0.78
N ARG A 115 -12.42 2.80 0.97
CA ARG A 115 -13.59 1.95 0.78
C ARG A 115 -14.79 2.44 1.61
N ARG A 116 -14.58 2.70 2.89
CA ARG A 116 -15.64 3.19 3.80
C ARG A 116 -16.24 4.47 3.27
N ARG A 117 -15.42 5.45 2.91
CA ARG A 117 -15.89 6.72 2.36
C ARG A 117 -16.67 6.54 1.06
N MET A 118 -16.16 5.75 0.13
CA MET A 118 -16.83 5.50 -1.14
C MET A 118 -18.19 4.82 -0.94
N ASN A 119 -18.31 3.91 0.04
CA ASN A 119 -19.58 3.29 0.39
C ASN A 119 -20.55 4.28 1.06
N GLU A 120 -20.06 5.22 1.87
CA GLU A 120 -20.85 6.35 2.39
C GLU A 120 -21.36 7.27 1.27
N GLU A 121 -20.61 7.38 0.17
CA GLU A 121 -20.99 8.13 -1.03
C GLU A 121 -21.96 7.35 -1.95
N GLY A 122 -22.34 6.13 -1.60
CA GLY A 122 -23.33 5.33 -2.32
C GLY A 122 -22.77 4.20 -3.18
N ASN A 123 -21.45 3.91 -3.09
CA ASN A 123 -20.89 2.71 -3.71
C ASN A 123 -21.14 1.48 -2.83
N ASP A 124 -20.99 0.30 -3.41
CA ASP A 124 -21.09 -0.98 -2.69
C ASP A 124 -19.81 -1.80 -2.92
N ILE A 125 -18.72 -1.37 -2.30
CA ILE A 125 -17.42 -2.03 -2.40
C ILE A 125 -17.34 -3.09 -1.30
N PRO A 126 -17.27 -4.39 -1.65
CA PRO A 126 -17.23 -5.47 -0.68
C PRO A 126 -15.87 -5.49 0.07
N THR A 127 -15.85 -6.13 1.24
CA THR A 127 -14.63 -6.25 2.06
C THR A 127 -13.56 -7.07 1.35
N GLU A 128 -13.98 -8.04 0.55
CA GLU A 128 -13.14 -8.95 -0.24
C GLU A 128 -12.24 -8.21 -1.23
N ALA A 129 -12.68 -7.04 -1.71
CA ALA A 129 -11.87 -6.17 -2.58
C ALA A 129 -10.56 -5.72 -1.93
N LEU A 130 -10.46 -5.77 -0.59
CA LEU A 130 -9.23 -5.46 0.14
C LEU A 130 -8.26 -6.64 0.25
N SER A 131 -8.65 -7.83 -0.17
CA SER A 131 -7.88 -9.05 0.02
C SER A 131 -6.47 -8.97 -0.55
N SER A 132 -6.32 -8.43 -1.76
CA SER A 132 -5.02 -8.25 -2.42
C SER A 132 -4.14 -7.20 -1.75
N VAL A 133 -4.74 -6.12 -1.22
CA VAL A 133 -4.05 -5.03 -0.52
C VAL A 133 -3.36 -5.53 0.74
N TYR A 134 -4.03 -6.40 1.51
CA TYR A 134 -3.52 -6.91 2.78
C TYR A 134 -2.74 -8.22 2.67
N ARG A 135 -2.55 -8.78 1.47
CA ARG A 135 -1.87 -10.05 1.27
C ARG A 135 -0.45 -10.06 1.85
N GLU A 136 0.37 -9.07 1.52
CA GLU A 136 1.74 -8.96 2.01
C GLU A 136 1.80 -8.93 3.55
N GLN A 137 0.91 -8.16 4.18
CA GLN A 137 0.83 -8.06 5.63
C GLN A 137 0.39 -9.38 6.27
N ARG A 138 -0.57 -10.09 5.68
CA ARG A 138 -0.98 -11.42 6.15
C ARG A 138 0.15 -12.44 6.02
N ASP A 139 0.87 -12.43 4.91
CA ASP A 139 1.99 -13.34 4.67
C ASP A 139 3.14 -13.09 5.66
N ALA A 140 3.45 -11.82 5.95
CA ALA A 140 4.43 -11.45 6.96
C ALA A 140 4.03 -11.92 8.37
N LEU A 141 2.77 -11.75 8.74
CA LEU A 141 2.24 -12.24 10.03
C LEU A 141 2.26 -13.77 10.12
N ALA A 142 1.90 -14.46 9.04
CA ALA A 142 1.96 -15.93 8.99
C ALA A 142 3.41 -16.44 9.15
N ALA A 143 4.38 -15.81 8.49
CA ALA A 143 5.80 -16.13 8.61
C ALA A 143 6.34 -15.91 10.03
N THR A 144 5.82 -14.91 10.76
CA THR A 144 6.19 -14.64 12.16
C THR A 144 5.55 -15.64 13.14
N ARG A 145 4.34 -16.13 12.85
CA ARG A 145 3.61 -17.08 13.71
C ARG A 145 4.13 -18.50 13.61
N ALA A 146 4.59 -18.92 12.43
CA ALA A 146 5.06 -20.29 12.21
C ALA A 146 6.18 -20.72 13.19
N PRO A 147 7.26 -19.93 13.41
CA PRO A 147 8.29 -20.30 14.39
C PRO A 147 7.76 -20.32 15.84
N ALA A 148 6.85 -19.41 16.19
CA ALA A 148 6.24 -19.40 17.52
C ALA A 148 5.38 -20.63 17.80
N GLN A 149 4.62 -21.09 16.82
CA GLN A 149 3.82 -22.32 16.91
C GLN A 149 4.70 -23.57 17.05
N VAL A 150 5.83 -23.64 16.32
CA VAL A 150 6.79 -24.73 16.46
C VAL A 150 7.40 -24.76 17.86
N LEU A 151 7.77 -23.62 18.42
CA LEU A 151 8.30 -23.52 19.77
C LEU A 151 7.25 -23.91 20.82
N GLU A 152 6.02 -23.46 20.66
CA GLU A 152 4.92 -23.80 21.56
C GLU A 152 4.63 -25.30 21.54
N ALA A 153 4.60 -25.93 20.37
CA ALA A 153 4.42 -27.38 20.23
C ALA A 153 5.56 -28.16 20.93
N ALA A 154 6.81 -27.73 20.74
CA ALA A 154 7.96 -28.35 21.41
C ALA A 154 7.88 -28.23 22.95
N LEU A 155 7.49 -27.06 23.48
CA LEU A 155 7.29 -26.84 24.88
C LEU A 155 6.16 -27.71 25.46
N MET A 156 5.07 -27.88 24.73
CA MET A 156 3.96 -28.76 25.14
C MET A 156 4.36 -30.22 25.15
N ASP A 157 5.17 -30.68 24.20
CA ASP A 157 5.72 -32.02 24.16
C ASP A 157 6.64 -32.27 25.35
N ASP A 158 7.54 -31.36 25.67
CA ASP A 158 8.43 -31.43 26.83
C ASP A 158 7.63 -31.47 28.15
N LEU A 159 6.59 -30.67 28.27
CA LEU A 159 5.72 -30.65 29.45
C LEU A 159 4.96 -31.97 29.61
N ASN A 160 4.44 -32.51 28.52
CA ASN A 160 3.76 -33.80 28.54
C ASN A 160 4.71 -34.97 28.91
N ASP A 161 5.95 -34.91 28.45
CA ASP A 161 6.99 -35.88 28.81
C ASP A 161 7.41 -35.76 30.28
N TRP A 162 7.51 -34.54 30.78
CA TRP A 162 7.76 -34.30 32.18
C TRP A 162 6.63 -34.85 33.09
N GLN A 163 5.38 -34.58 32.74
CA GLN A 163 4.21 -35.08 33.45
C GLN A 163 4.15 -36.62 33.47
N ARG A 164 4.43 -37.28 32.31
CA ARG A 164 4.48 -38.74 32.21
C ARG A 164 5.55 -39.36 33.15
N ARG A 165 6.72 -38.75 33.22
CA ARG A 165 7.80 -39.22 34.11
C ARG A 165 7.45 -39.07 35.56
N HIS A 166 6.86 -37.97 35.98
CA HIS A 166 6.52 -37.70 37.38
C HIS A 166 5.27 -38.47 37.85
N LYS A 167 4.33 -38.79 36.98
CA LYS A 167 3.19 -39.64 37.33
C LYS A 167 3.64 -41.08 37.62
N LYS A 168 4.55 -41.64 36.84
CA LYS A 168 5.12 -42.96 37.09
C LYS A 168 5.83 -43.06 38.48
N HIS A 169 6.48 -42.02 38.92
CA HIS A 169 7.14 -41.99 40.24
C HIS A 169 6.15 -41.95 41.39
N ARG A 170 5.01 -41.29 41.23
CA ARG A 170 3.95 -41.27 42.25
C ARG A 170 3.24 -42.61 42.40
N ASP A 171 2.99 -43.30 41.31
CA ASP A 171 2.30 -44.60 41.31
C ASP A 171 3.22 -45.75 41.76
N SER A 172 4.55 -45.57 41.75
CA SER A 172 5.54 -46.56 42.27
C SER A 172 5.88 -46.40 43.75
N ALA A 173 5.41 -45.33 44.40
CA ALA A 173 5.68 -45.01 45.79
C ALA A 173 4.46 -45.28 46.72
N ALA A 174 3.37 -45.83 46.18
CA ALA A 174 2.16 -46.26 46.88
C ALA A 174 2.06 -47.79 46.90
#